data_f946a32b6e34ec06cda235876e97dd72
#
_entry.id   f946a32b6e34ec06cda235876e97dd72
#
_cell.length_a   1.000
_cell.length_b   1.000
_cell.length_c   1.000
_cell.angle_alpha   90.00
_cell.angle_beta   90.00
_cell.angle_gamma   90.00
#
_symmetry.space_group_name_H-M   'P 1'
#
loop_
_entity.id
_entity.type
_entity.pdbx_description
1 polymer ?
#
loop_
_entity_poly.entity_id
_entity_poly.type
_entity_poly.pdbx_seq_one_letter_code
_entity_poly.pdbx_strand_id
1 'polypeptide(L)'
;MNKSEWYNLRPILGYFNWAIFAILISGRETGKSYSVTNFFVDQWKNKGIPFTWLRLTETAARKLLQNNAEKLVDPDLRRKYDLDLITNGNNVYEVTKRTKPDKNGKTKILEKKLMARVYALSTFYNDKGSIFDKDFL
;
A
#
# COMPACT_ATOMS: atom_id res chain seq x y z
N MET A 1 15.81 9.99 -13.14
CA MET A 1 14.57 10.11 -13.94
C MET A 1 13.52 10.85 -13.14
N ASN A 2 12.85 11.82 -13.73
CA ASN A 2 11.74 12.51 -13.10
C ASN A 2 10.52 11.57 -13.06
N LYS A 3 9.75 11.57 -11.96
CA LYS A 3 8.57 10.71 -11.81
C LYS A 3 7.49 10.97 -12.88
N SER A 4 7.42 12.18 -13.42
CA SER A 4 6.50 12.50 -14.52
C SER A 4 6.82 11.75 -15.81
N GLU A 5 8.05 11.29 -15.98
CA GLU A 5 8.50 10.52 -17.14
C GLU A 5 8.35 9.01 -16.95
N TRP A 6 7.94 8.57 -15.75
CA TRP A 6 7.73 7.16 -15.49
C TRP A 6 6.50 6.64 -16.22
N TYR A 7 6.59 5.37 -16.59
CA TYR A 7 5.52 4.69 -17.30
C TYR A 7 4.22 4.69 -16.51
N ASN A 8 3.14 5.11 -17.15
CA ASN A 8 1.83 5.13 -16.52
C ASN A 8 1.10 3.81 -16.81
N LEU A 9 0.90 3.01 -15.77
CA LEU A 9 0.24 1.71 -15.87
C LEU A 9 -1.28 1.80 -15.79
N ARG A 10 -1.83 2.94 -15.42
CA ARG A 10 -3.28 3.09 -15.20
C ARG A 10 -4.12 2.69 -16.41
N PRO A 11 -3.82 3.11 -17.66
CA PRO A 11 -4.59 2.67 -18.82
C PRO A 11 -4.56 1.17 -19.02
N ILE A 12 -3.41 0.54 -18.81
CA ILE A 12 -3.25 -0.92 -18.97
C ILE A 12 -4.05 -1.66 -17.89
N LEU A 13 -3.92 -1.26 -16.64
CA LEU A 13 -4.64 -1.89 -15.54
C LEU A 13 -6.15 -1.70 -15.66
N GLY A 14 -6.59 -0.54 -16.15
CA GLY A 14 -8.00 -0.28 -16.44
C GLY A 14 -8.53 -1.12 -17.60
N TYR A 15 -7.76 -1.26 -18.66
CA TYR A 15 -8.13 -2.05 -19.84
C TYR A 15 -8.25 -3.54 -19.50
N PHE A 16 -7.34 -4.06 -18.69
CA PHE A 16 -7.29 -5.48 -18.32
C PHE A 16 -7.88 -5.75 -16.93
N ASN A 17 -8.80 -4.95 -16.45
CA ASN A 17 -9.40 -5.13 -15.12
C ASN A 17 -10.21 -6.43 -14.98
N TRP A 18 -10.60 -7.04 -16.09
CA TRP A 18 -11.27 -8.36 -16.13
C TRP A 18 -10.29 -9.52 -15.95
N ALA A 19 -8.99 -9.28 -16.10
CA ALA A 19 -7.98 -10.36 -15.98
C ALA A 19 -7.79 -10.75 -14.52
N ILE A 20 -7.65 -12.06 -14.27
CA ILE A 20 -7.34 -12.59 -12.94
C ILE A 20 -5.88 -12.34 -12.58
N PHE A 21 -4.99 -12.46 -13.58
CA PHE A 21 -3.56 -12.21 -13.42
C PHE A 21 -3.07 -11.25 -14.49
N ALA A 22 -2.16 -10.35 -14.10
CA ALA A 22 -1.45 -9.50 -15.02
C ALA A 22 0.05 -9.56 -14.71
N ILE A 23 0.88 -9.75 -15.73
CA ILE A 23 2.33 -9.79 -15.59
C ILE A 23 2.93 -8.59 -16.32
N LEU A 24 3.68 -7.76 -15.57
CA LEU A 24 4.33 -6.57 -16.09
C LEU A 24 5.84 -6.76 -16.07
N ILE A 25 6.46 -6.69 -17.23
CA ILE A 25 7.91 -6.83 -17.36
C ILE A 25 8.47 -5.55 -17.97
N SER A 26 9.42 -4.94 -17.28
CA SER A 26 10.09 -3.73 -17.76
C SER A 26 11.46 -3.60 -17.09
N GLY A 27 12.27 -2.66 -17.56
CA GLY A 27 13.55 -2.35 -16.95
C GLY A 27 13.42 -1.80 -15.53
N ARG A 28 14.53 -1.71 -14.82
CA ARG A 28 14.59 -1.07 -13.50
C ARG A 28 14.37 0.43 -13.63
N GLU A 29 13.89 1.05 -12.56
CA GLU A 29 13.71 2.51 -12.46
C GLU A 29 12.75 3.09 -13.50
N THR A 30 11.85 2.27 -14.04
CA THR A 30 10.80 2.74 -14.96
C THR A 30 9.53 3.22 -14.25
N GLY A 31 9.53 3.18 -12.91
CA GLY A 31 8.38 3.61 -12.12
C GLY A 31 7.27 2.57 -11.98
N LYS A 32 7.56 1.31 -12.23
CA LYS A 32 6.59 0.20 -12.15
C LYS A 32 5.89 0.14 -10.80
N SER A 33 6.70 0.03 -9.72
CA SER A 33 6.17 -0.05 -8.36
C SER A 33 5.40 1.20 -7.97
N TYR A 34 5.90 2.37 -8.33
CA TYR A 34 5.21 3.63 -8.09
C TYR A 34 3.85 3.67 -8.79
N SER A 35 3.79 3.29 -10.05
CA SER A 35 2.54 3.30 -10.83
C SER A 35 1.52 2.30 -10.31
N VAL A 36 1.96 1.10 -9.90
CA VAL A 36 1.08 0.08 -9.32
C VAL A 36 0.54 0.58 -7.97
N THR A 37 1.39 1.12 -7.12
CA THR A 37 0.95 1.68 -5.82
C THR A 37 -0.02 2.85 -6.03
N ASN A 38 0.28 3.74 -6.97
CA ASN A 38 -0.62 4.84 -7.31
C ASN A 38 -2.00 4.33 -7.73
N PHE A 39 -2.07 3.30 -8.55
CA PHE A 39 -3.34 2.69 -8.94
C PHE A 39 -4.12 2.16 -7.74
N PHE A 40 -3.49 1.40 -6.86
CA PHE A 40 -4.17 0.82 -5.70
C PHE A 40 -4.56 1.86 -4.66
N VAL A 41 -3.74 2.88 -4.45
CA VAL A 41 -4.10 3.99 -3.55
C VAL A 41 -5.30 4.77 -4.11
N ASP A 42 -5.34 4.97 -5.41
CA ASP A 42 -6.49 5.59 -6.08
C ASP A 42 -7.77 4.77 -5.88
N GLN A 43 -7.70 3.44 -6.04
CA GLN A 43 -8.82 2.55 -5.76
C GLN A 43 -9.27 2.63 -4.30
N TRP A 44 -8.33 2.72 -3.39
CA TRP A 44 -8.65 2.91 -1.97
C TRP A 44 -9.38 4.22 -1.70
N LYS A 45 -8.84 5.32 -2.21
CA LYS A 45 -9.44 6.65 -1.98
C LYS A 45 -10.81 6.80 -2.62
N ASN A 46 -10.99 6.28 -3.81
CA ASN A 46 -12.24 6.46 -4.58
C ASN A 46 -13.29 5.40 -4.28
N LYS A 47 -12.89 4.18 -3.95
CA LYS A 47 -13.81 3.04 -3.78
C LYS A 47 -13.71 2.34 -2.43
N GLY A 48 -12.75 2.71 -1.60
CA GLY A 48 -12.54 2.05 -0.31
C GLY A 48 -12.06 0.62 -0.40
N ILE A 49 -11.39 0.24 -1.49
CA ILE A 49 -10.92 -1.12 -1.71
C ILE A 49 -9.52 -1.28 -1.13
N PRO A 50 -9.34 -2.08 -0.05
CA PRO A 50 -8.01 -2.36 0.48
C PRO A 50 -7.23 -3.29 -0.44
N PHE A 51 -5.91 -3.32 -0.28
CA PHE A 51 -5.06 -4.18 -1.10
C PHE A 51 -4.02 -4.91 -0.27
N THR A 52 -3.45 -5.97 -0.84
CA THR A 52 -2.36 -6.73 -0.24
C THR A 52 -1.12 -6.62 -1.10
N TRP A 53 0.02 -6.33 -0.47
CA TRP A 53 1.32 -6.28 -1.13
C TRP A 53 2.17 -7.45 -0.66
N LEU A 54 2.71 -8.20 -1.61
CA LEU A 54 3.52 -9.38 -1.32
C LEU A 54 4.98 -9.14 -1.70
N ARG A 55 5.88 -9.55 -0.82
CA ARG A 55 7.33 -9.61 -1.07
C ARG A 55 7.81 -11.04 -0.91
N LEU A 56 8.94 -11.37 -1.53
CA LEU A 56 9.48 -12.72 -1.47
C LEU A 56 9.95 -13.09 -0.05
N THR A 57 10.64 -12.18 0.61
CA THR A 57 11.24 -12.41 1.93
C THR A 57 10.61 -11.53 3.00
N GLU A 58 10.70 -12.00 4.24
CA GLU A 58 10.23 -11.23 5.41
C GLU A 58 11.00 -9.93 5.60
N THR A 59 12.32 -9.95 5.33
CA THR A 59 13.15 -8.74 5.41
C THR A 59 12.66 -7.68 4.42
N ALA A 60 12.34 -8.06 3.19
CA ALA A 60 11.82 -7.12 2.19
C ALA A 60 10.44 -6.59 2.58
N ALA A 61 9.57 -7.42 3.13
CA ALA A 61 8.26 -6.99 3.61
C ALA A 61 8.37 -6.00 4.78
N ARG A 62 9.25 -6.27 5.74
CA ARG A 62 9.50 -5.36 6.86
C ARG A 62 10.03 -3.99 6.42
N LYS A 63 10.88 -3.95 5.41
CA LYS A 63 11.40 -2.68 4.87
C LYS A 63 10.28 -1.80 4.32
N LEU A 64 9.26 -2.39 3.73
CA LEU A 64 8.10 -1.64 3.24
C LEU A 64 7.26 -1.05 4.37
N LEU A 65 7.27 -1.70 5.53
CA LEU A 65 6.46 -1.27 6.69
C LEU A 65 7.15 -0.24 7.57
N GLN A 66 8.47 -0.04 7.42
CA GLN A 66 9.22 0.93 8.23
C GLN A 66 8.74 2.35 8.00
N ASN A 67 8.84 3.18 9.06
CA ASN A 67 8.47 4.59 9.00
C ASN A 67 7.05 4.82 8.48
N ASN A 68 6.08 4.05 9.00
CA ASN A 68 4.68 4.11 8.59
C ASN A 68 4.49 3.87 7.09
N ALA A 69 5.15 2.83 6.59
CA ALA A 69 5.06 2.40 5.19
C ALA A 69 5.59 3.44 4.18
N GLU A 70 6.62 4.17 4.56
CA GLU A 70 7.22 5.21 3.70
C GLU A 70 7.67 4.68 2.34
N LYS A 71 8.21 3.46 2.30
CA LYS A 71 8.68 2.85 1.05
C LYS A 71 7.57 2.21 0.23
N LEU A 72 6.47 1.83 0.86
CA LEU A 72 5.30 1.30 0.16
C LEU A 72 4.54 2.43 -0.54
N VAL A 73 4.24 3.48 0.20
CA VAL A 73 3.53 4.64 -0.32
C VAL A 73 4.48 5.84 -0.29
N ASP A 74 4.96 6.20 -1.46
CA ASP A 74 5.90 7.28 -1.65
C ASP A 74 5.35 8.60 -1.07
N PRO A 75 6.19 9.45 -0.48
CA PRO A 75 5.75 10.75 0.02
C PRO A 75 4.97 11.62 -0.98
N ASP A 76 5.29 11.52 -2.26
CA ASP A 76 4.53 12.23 -3.31
C ASP A 76 3.09 11.75 -3.39
N LEU A 77 2.86 10.44 -3.27
CA LEU A 77 1.51 9.86 -3.27
C LEU A 77 0.75 10.24 -1.99
N ARG A 78 1.42 10.30 -0.86
CA ARG A 78 0.80 10.74 0.39
C ARG A 78 0.30 12.18 0.29
N ARG A 79 1.08 13.05 -0.31
CA ARG A 79 0.69 14.44 -0.54
C ARG A 79 -0.45 14.54 -1.56
N LYS A 80 -0.35 13.78 -2.65
CA LYS A 80 -1.35 13.78 -3.71
C LYS A 80 -2.73 13.37 -3.22
N TYR A 81 -2.79 12.34 -2.37
CA TYR A 81 -4.05 11.77 -1.88
C TYR A 81 -4.39 12.19 -0.45
N ASP A 82 -3.59 13.07 0.15
CA ASP A 82 -3.77 13.53 1.53
C ASP A 82 -3.90 12.35 2.51
N LEU A 83 -2.88 11.50 2.53
CA LEU A 83 -2.85 10.28 3.33
C LEU A 83 -2.08 10.49 4.63
N ASP A 84 -2.70 10.11 5.75
CA ASP A 84 -2.06 9.97 7.05
C ASP A 84 -2.01 8.48 7.39
N LEU A 85 -0.84 7.87 7.27
CA LEU A 85 -0.66 6.43 7.39
C LEU A 85 0.06 6.04 8.67
N ILE A 86 -0.39 4.95 9.27
CA ILE A 86 0.30 4.29 10.37
C ILE A 86 0.38 2.79 10.08
N THR A 87 1.34 2.13 10.69
CA THR A 87 1.51 0.67 10.59
C THR A 87 1.32 0.02 11.95
N ASN A 88 0.75 -1.17 11.94
CA ASN A 88 0.65 -2.04 13.11
C ASN A 88 0.84 -3.49 12.65
N GLY A 89 1.97 -4.10 13.01
CA GLY A 89 2.33 -5.41 12.47
C GLY A 89 2.47 -5.36 10.96
N ASN A 90 1.73 -6.21 10.27
CA ASN A 90 1.73 -6.28 8.80
C ASN A 90 0.66 -5.40 8.15
N ASN A 91 -0.07 -4.64 8.94
CA ASN A 91 -1.19 -3.84 8.47
C ASN A 91 -0.81 -2.37 8.33
N VAL A 92 -1.34 -1.73 7.29
CA VAL A 92 -1.21 -0.30 7.05
C VAL A 92 -2.60 0.32 7.14
N TYR A 93 -2.74 1.32 8.00
CA TYR A 93 -4.02 1.99 8.23
C TYR A 93 -3.96 3.45 7.75
N GLU A 94 -5.05 3.90 7.16
CA GLU A 94 -5.27 5.33 6.95
C GLU A 94 -5.98 5.91 8.18
N VAL A 95 -5.38 6.93 8.80
CA VAL A 95 -5.98 7.65 9.92
C VAL A 95 -6.90 8.71 9.35
N THR A 96 -8.19 8.63 9.69
CA THR A 96 -9.22 9.54 9.19
C THR A 96 -9.59 10.62 10.19
N LYS A 97 -9.40 10.37 11.48
CA LYS A 97 -9.69 11.35 12.54
C LYS A 97 -8.64 11.30 13.64
N ARG A 98 -8.18 12.47 14.06
CA ARG A 98 -7.30 12.64 15.22
C ARG A 98 -7.88 13.67 16.18
N THR A 99 -7.47 13.60 17.44
CA THR A 99 -7.77 14.64 18.42
C THR A 99 -7.00 15.91 18.09
N LYS A 100 -7.42 17.05 18.66
CA LYS A 100 -6.63 18.27 18.62
C LYS A 100 -5.30 18.06 19.34
N PRO A 101 -4.21 18.71 18.91
CA PRO A 101 -2.93 18.61 19.62
C PRO A 101 -3.08 18.99 21.09
N ASP A 102 -2.48 18.21 21.98
CA ASP A 102 -2.41 18.54 23.40
C ASP A 102 -1.30 19.57 23.68
N LYS A 103 -1.03 19.82 24.97
CA LYS A 103 0.02 20.79 25.38
C LYS A 103 1.41 20.43 24.86
N ASN A 104 1.65 19.15 24.53
CA ASN A 104 2.92 18.64 24.00
C ASN A 104 2.90 18.50 22.47
N GLY A 105 1.84 18.95 21.81
CA GLY A 105 1.67 18.80 20.37
C GLY A 105 1.31 17.38 19.91
N LYS A 106 0.97 16.50 20.85
CA LYS A 106 0.60 15.11 20.54
C LYS A 106 -0.89 15.00 20.22
N THR A 107 -1.20 14.19 19.23
CA THR A 107 -2.57 13.84 18.85
C THR A 107 -2.82 12.37 19.10
N LYS A 108 -4.09 12.04 19.37
CA LYS A 108 -4.54 10.65 19.48
C LYS A 108 -5.38 10.28 18.27
N ILE A 109 -5.27 9.04 17.84
CA ILE A 109 -6.06 8.53 16.72
C ILE A 109 -7.46 8.22 17.22
N LEU A 110 -8.47 8.83 16.60
CA LEU A 110 -9.87 8.57 16.89
C LEU A 110 -10.47 7.56 15.95
N GLU A 111 -10.07 7.56 14.69
CA GLU A 111 -10.60 6.67 13.66
C GLU A 111 -9.50 6.33 12.65
N LYS A 112 -9.41 5.04 12.32
CA LYS A 112 -8.50 4.54 11.28
C LYS A 112 -9.19 3.43 10.50
N LYS A 113 -8.79 3.26 9.24
CA LYS A 113 -9.30 2.19 8.36
C LYS A 113 -8.15 1.39 7.78
N LEU A 114 -8.30 0.08 7.70
CA LEU A 114 -7.32 -0.80 7.08
C LEU A 114 -7.23 -0.52 5.58
N MET A 115 -6.09 0.01 5.14
CA MET A 115 -5.83 0.31 3.73
C MET A 115 -5.12 -0.84 3.03
N ALA A 116 -4.10 -1.41 3.66
CA ALA A 116 -3.26 -2.42 3.02
C ALA A 116 -2.69 -3.40 4.04
N ARG A 117 -2.31 -4.57 3.53
CA ARG A 117 -1.54 -5.58 4.26
C ARG A 117 -0.27 -5.90 3.49
N VAL A 118 0.83 -6.12 4.20
CA VAL A 118 2.11 -6.49 3.59
C VAL A 118 2.54 -7.83 4.16
N TYR A 119 2.74 -8.80 3.29
CA TYR A 119 3.17 -10.15 3.68
C TYR A 119 4.41 -10.59 2.91
N ALA A 120 5.16 -11.50 3.52
CA ALA A 120 6.24 -12.22 2.85
C ALA A 120 5.72 -13.56 2.36
N LEU A 121 6.10 -13.96 1.15
CA LEU A 121 5.72 -15.27 0.60
C LEU A 121 6.27 -16.41 1.42
N SER A 122 7.46 -16.26 2.01
CA SER A 122 8.04 -17.27 2.90
C SER A 122 7.16 -17.54 4.13
N THR A 123 6.66 -16.49 4.76
CA THR A 123 5.74 -16.60 5.91
C THR A 123 4.36 -17.09 5.48
N PHE A 124 3.87 -16.58 4.34
CA PHE A 124 2.61 -17.00 3.75
C PHE A 124 2.54 -18.51 3.56
N TYR A 125 3.62 -19.11 3.07
CA TYR A 125 3.67 -20.55 2.85
C TYR A 125 3.51 -21.36 4.14
N ASN A 126 4.06 -20.85 5.24
CA ASN A 126 3.95 -21.49 6.55
C ASN A 126 2.59 -21.27 7.21
N ASP A 127 1.96 -20.13 6.99
CA ASP A 127 0.71 -19.69 7.65
C ASP A 127 -0.48 -19.64 6.69
N LYS A 128 -0.45 -20.44 5.64
CA LYS A 128 -1.43 -20.38 4.56
C LYS A 128 -2.89 -20.50 5.01
N GLY A 129 -3.16 -21.22 6.07
CA GLY A 129 -4.51 -21.36 6.61
C GLY A 129 -5.04 -20.11 7.30
N SER A 130 -4.18 -19.29 7.88
CA SER A 130 -4.57 -18.05 8.59
C SER A 130 -4.57 -16.83 7.68
N ILE A 131 -3.78 -16.84 6.60
CA ILE A 131 -3.70 -15.73 5.66
C ILE A 131 -4.91 -15.69 4.72
N PHE A 132 -5.43 -16.84 4.34
CA PHE A 132 -6.58 -16.96 3.45
C PHE A 132 -7.91 -16.99 4.18
N ASP A 133 -8.08 -16.21 5.22
CA ASP A 133 -9.38 -16.04 5.83
C ASP A 133 -10.26 -15.08 5.01
N LYS A 134 -11.51 -14.89 5.46
CA LYS A 134 -12.47 -14.03 4.78
C LYS A 134 -12.03 -12.57 4.66
N ASP A 135 -11.18 -12.10 5.55
CA ASP A 135 -10.73 -10.71 5.55
C ASP A 135 -9.66 -10.46 4.49
N PHE A 136 -8.99 -11.53 4.06
CA PHE A 136 -7.99 -11.47 3.01
C PHE A 136 -8.65 -11.45 1.63
N LEU A 137 -9.69 -12.20 1.47
CA LEU A 137 -10.42 -12.32 0.22
C LEU A 137 -11.54 -11.28 0.11
#